data_ff8a5a1b85593795eac42474c52156a5
#
_entry.id   ff8a5a1b85593795eac42474c52156a5
#
_cell.length_a   1.000
_cell.length_b   1.000
_cell.length_c   1.000
_cell.angle_alpha   90.00
_cell.angle_beta   90.00
_cell.angle_gamma   90.00
#
_symmetry.space_group_name_H-M   'P 1'
#
loop_
_entity.id
_entity.type
_entity.pdbx_description
1 polymer ?
#
loop_
_entity_poly.entity_id
_entity_poly.type
_entity_poly.pdbx_seq_one_letter_code
_entity_poly.pdbx_strand_id
1 'polypeptide(L)'
;MFDQVLTVITTWAVASISELGYLGVVILMAIESACIPLPSEIVMPFAGYLASVGKFSLVGAATMGAIGCNIGSTLAYVIAAKGGRRAIERWGTYIFIRPAELAQTERFFARYGAMAVFVGRLLPVVRTFISFPAGLARMPMLRFQVYTFLGSWPWCLALAYVGYVLGKRWDSDPTLRSLFHQFDAVIVLALLFACGWFVWSRRREKHRK
;
A
#
# COMPACT_ATOMS: atom_id res chain seq x y z
N MET A 1 -5.83 8.62 -21.81
CA MET A 1 -6.71 8.72 -20.62
C MET A 1 -6.01 8.23 -19.34
N PHE A 2 -5.39 7.05 -19.35
CA PHE A 2 -4.65 6.52 -18.19
C PHE A 2 -3.45 7.40 -17.83
N ASP A 3 -2.63 7.79 -18.81
CA ASP A 3 -1.47 8.66 -18.60
C ASP A 3 -1.85 10.03 -18.03
N GLN A 4 -2.99 10.57 -18.43
CA GLN A 4 -3.48 11.85 -17.90
C GLN A 4 -3.86 11.74 -16.41
N VAL A 5 -4.51 10.64 -16.00
CA VAL A 5 -4.86 10.41 -14.60
C VAL A 5 -3.59 10.22 -13.76
N LEU A 6 -2.63 9.45 -14.25
CA LEU A 6 -1.36 9.24 -13.57
C LEU A 6 -0.58 10.55 -13.41
N THR A 7 -0.53 11.36 -14.46
CA THR A 7 0.13 12.69 -14.42
C THR A 7 -0.55 13.61 -13.40
N VAL A 8 -1.89 13.63 -13.34
CA VAL A 8 -2.62 14.45 -12.36
C VAL A 8 -2.32 14.00 -10.94
N ILE A 9 -2.36 12.68 -10.67
CA ILE A 9 -2.04 12.13 -9.35
C ILE A 9 -0.60 12.47 -8.94
N THR A 10 0.35 12.28 -9.87
CA THR A 10 1.77 12.58 -9.62
C THR A 10 1.98 14.06 -9.33
N THR A 11 1.42 14.95 -10.14
CA THR A 11 1.53 16.39 -9.96
C THR A 11 0.93 16.84 -8.62
N TRP A 12 -0.23 16.30 -8.28
CA TRP A 12 -0.89 16.60 -7.01
C TRP A 12 -0.08 16.07 -5.80
N ALA A 13 0.46 14.86 -5.90
CA ALA A 13 1.30 14.29 -4.84
C ALA A 13 2.59 15.11 -4.63
N VAL A 14 3.26 15.47 -5.71
CA VAL A 14 4.48 16.30 -5.67
C VAL A 14 4.19 17.69 -5.10
N ALA A 15 3.10 18.33 -5.52
CA ALA A 15 2.68 19.62 -4.98
C ALA A 15 2.38 19.53 -3.48
N SER A 16 1.63 18.50 -3.06
CA SER A 16 1.29 18.29 -1.65
C SER A 16 2.53 18.08 -0.78
N ILE A 17 3.54 17.34 -1.24
CA ILE A 17 4.77 17.13 -0.48
C ILE A 17 5.59 18.43 -0.46
N SER A 18 5.60 19.20 -1.56
CA SER A 18 6.36 20.45 -1.64
C SER A 18 5.80 21.52 -0.70
N GLU A 19 4.48 21.57 -0.53
CA GLU A 19 3.80 22.54 0.32
C GLU A 19 3.74 22.12 1.79
N LEU A 20 3.35 20.88 2.05
CA LEU A 20 3.10 20.35 3.41
C LEU A 20 4.35 19.68 4.02
N GLY A 21 5.41 19.49 3.26
CA GLY A 21 6.62 18.86 3.76
C GLY A 21 6.39 17.40 4.20
N TYR A 22 6.91 17.03 5.35
CA TYR A 22 6.73 15.70 5.93
C TYR A 22 5.26 15.32 6.16
N LEU A 23 4.41 16.29 6.46
CA LEU A 23 2.97 16.03 6.64
C LEU A 23 2.34 15.57 5.34
N GLY A 24 2.75 16.11 4.19
CA GLY A 24 2.32 15.64 2.88
C GLY A 24 2.66 14.16 2.66
N VAL A 25 3.89 13.75 3.03
CA VAL A 25 4.32 12.34 2.96
C VAL A 25 3.43 11.47 3.85
N VAL A 26 3.17 11.88 5.10
CA VAL A 26 2.31 11.13 6.03
C VAL A 26 0.90 10.95 5.47
N ILE A 27 0.29 12.02 4.97
CA ILE A 27 -1.08 12.00 4.43
C ILE A 27 -1.17 11.07 3.22
N LEU A 28 -0.26 11.21 2.26
CA LEU A 28 -0.28 10.40 1.03
C LEU A 28 -0.07 8.91 1.32
N MET A 29 0.89 8.59 2.20
CA MET A 29 1.15 7.21 2.61
C MET A 29 0.01 6.63 3.47
N ALA A 30 -0.70 7.48 4.22
CA ALA A 30 -1.89 7.04 4.95
C ALA A 30 -3.05 6.72 3.99
N ILE A 31 -3.29 7.56 2.99
CA ILE A 31 -4.32 7.32 1.97
C ILE A 31 -4.03 6.01 1.21
N GLU A 32 -2.78 5.79 0.77
CA GLU A 32 -2.37 4.55 0.11
C GLU A 32 -2.63 3.32 0.99
N SER A 33 -2.22 3.37 2.24
CA SER A 33 -2.36 2.25 3.16
C SER A 33 -3.79 2.06 3.70
N ALA A 34 -4.70 2.99 3.42
CA ALA A 34 -6.15 2.85 3.66
C ALA A 34 -6.87 2.10 2.52
N CYS A 35 -6.16 1.33 1.71
CA CYS A 35 -6.66 0.58 0.53
C CYS A 35 -7.07 1.48 -0.66
N ILE A 36 -6.59 2.71 -0.72
CA ILE A 36 -6.72 3.58 -1.89
C ILE A 36 -5.44 3.46 -2.71
N PRO A 37 -5.49 3.02 -3.98
CA PRO A 37 -4.29 2.76 -4.78
C PRO A 37 -3.61 4.07 -5.18
N LEU A 38 -2.76 4.60 -4.31
CA LEU A 38 -1.80 5.65 -4.62
C LEU A 38 -0.42 5.02 -4.78
N PRO A 39 0.34 5.38 -5.83
CA PRO A 39 1.66 4.80 -6.05
C PRO A 39 2.68 5.38 -5.06
N SER A 40 3.02 4.64 -4.02
CA SER A 40 4.13 4.96 -3.10
C SER A 40 5.48 5.04 -3.80
N GLU A 41 5.58 4.37 -4.95
CA GLU A 41 6.70 4.37 -5.88
C GLU A 41 6.98 5.78 -6.46
N ILE A 42 6.02 6.71 -6.33
CA ILE A 42 6.18 8.13 -6.66
C ILE A 42 6.43 8.95 -5.39
N VAL A 43 5.60 8.74 -4.37
CA VAL A 43 5.63 9.52 -3.12
C VAL A 43 6.98 9.41 -2.40
N MET A 44 7.46 8.18 -2.19
CA MET A 44 8.68 7.94 -1.42
C MET A 44 9.97 8.32 -2.16
N PRO A 45 10.16 8.03 -3.47
CA PRO A 45 11.30 8.53 -4.21
C PRO A 45 11.32 10.06 -4.29
N PHE A 46 10.18 10.74 -4.42
CA PHE A 46 10.14 12.18 -4.40
C PHE A 46 10.56 12.76 -3.02
N ALA A 47 10.11 12.15 -1.93
CA ALA A 47 10.58 12.51 -0.59
C ALA A 47 12.11 12.27 -0.44
N GLY A 48 12.63 11.21 -1.06
CA GLY A 48 14.08 10.94 -1.16
C GLY A 48 14.83 11.97 -1.99
N TYR A 49 14.26 12.42 -3.10
CA TYR A 49 14.79 13.56 -3.87
C TYR A 49 14.89 14.82 -3.00
N LEU A 50 13.86 15.15 -2.25
CA LEU A 50 13.91 16.30 -1.34
C LEU A 50 14.97 16.13 -0.24
N ALA A 51 15.28 14.90 0.15
CA ALA A 51 16.40 14.63 1.05
C ALA A 51 17.75 14.85 0.36
N SER A 52 17.90 14.54 -0.94
CA SER A 52 19.16 14.76 -1.68
C SER A 52 19.50 16.24 -1.87
N VAL A 53 18.48 17.10 -1.91
CA VAL A 53 18.65 18.57 -1.99
C VAL A 53 18.65 19.25 -0.62
N GLY A 54 18.71 18.47 0.47
CA GLY A 54 18.86 18.99 1.83
C GLY A 54 17.58 19.52 2.49
N LYS A 55 16.41 19.38 1.83
CA LYS A 55 15.12 19.80 2.42
C LYS A 55 14.59 18.81 3.45
N PHE A 56 14.89 17.52 3.29
CA PHE A 56 14.47 16.44 4.18
C PHE A 56 15.69 15.68 4.71
N SER A 57 15.48 14.94 5.80
CA SER A 57 16.36 13.84 6.19
C SER A 57 15.84 12.55 5.54
N LEU A 58 16.75 11.72 5.01
CA LEU A 58 16.38 10.43 4.42
C LEU A 58 15.66 9.52 5.42
N VAL A 59 16.22 9.42 6.64
CA VAL A 59 15.63 8.67 7.74
C VAL A 59 14.30 9.29 8.17
N GLY A 60 14.22 10.63 8.18
CA GLY A 60 12.98 11.37 8.48
C GLY A 60 11.87 11.05 7.47
N ALA A 61 12.18 11.09 6.15
CA ALA A 61 11.24 10.74 5.09
C ALA A 61 10.73 9.31 5.23
N ALA A 62 11.62 8.34 5.45
CA ALA A 62 11.26 6.93 5.65
C ALA A 62 10.37 6.73 6.90
N THR A 63 10.71 7.41 7.99
CA THR A 63 9.96 7.31 9.26
C THR A 63 8.56 7.92 9.13
N MET A 64 8.44 9.10 8.50
CA MET A 64 7.14 9.73 8.26
C MET A 64 6.30 8.93 7.27
N GLY A 65 6.92 8.34 6.25
CA GLY A 65 6.25 7.39 5.35
C GLY A 65 5.69 6.18 6.10
N ALA A 66 6.48 5.56 6.99
CA ALA A 66 6.05 4.42 7.79
C ALA A 66 4.95 4.80 8.81
N ILE A 67 5.00 6.01 9.40
CA ILE A 67 3.93 6.54 10.26
C ILE A 67 2.64 6.71 9.45
N GLY A 68 2.71 7.28 8.25
CA GLY A 68 1.57 7.39 7.35
C GLY A 68 0.97 6.03 7.03
N CYS A 69 1.80 5.05 6.64
CA CYS A 69 1.37 3.67 6.44
C CYS A 69 0.66 3.10 7.66
N ASN A 70 1.16 3.36 8.86
CA ASN A 70 0.58 2.85 10.10
C ASN A 70 -0.79 3.46 10.39
N ILE A 71 -0.94 4.78 10.18
CA ILE A 71 -2.23 5.49 10.33
C ILE A 71 -3.28 4.92 9.36
N GLY A 72 -2.96 4.86 8.06
CA GLY A 72 -3.89 4.36 7.04
C GLY A 72 -4.27 2.90 7.26
N SER A 73 -3.29 2.08 7.64
CA SER A 73 -3.50 0.67 7.97
C SER A 73 -4.38 0.46 9.18
N THR A 74 -4.21 1.32 10.19
CA THR A 74 -5.06 1.30 11.38
C THR A 74 -6.52 1.59 11.02
N LEU A 75 -6.75 2.53 10.12
CA LEU A 75 -8.10 2.84 9.63
C LEU A 75 -8.72 1.63 8.92
N ALA A 76 -8.00 1.03 7.96
CA ALA A 76 -8.44 -0.16 7.24
C ALA A 76 -8.69 -1.34 8.19
N TYR A 77 -7.79 -1.56 9.16
CA TYR A 77 -7.94 -2.57 10.20
C TYR A 77 -9.22 -2.36 11.03
N VAL A 78 -9.46 -1.14 11.54
CA VAL A 78 -10.63 -0.83 12.40
C VAL A 78 -11.93 -1.01 11.63
N ILE A 79 -11.98 -0.58 10.36
CA ILE A 79 -13.14 -0.78 9.49
C ILE A 79 -13.43 -2.27 9.34
N ALA A 80 -12.40 -3.08 9.06
CA ALA A 80 -12.52 -4.53 8.92
C ALA A 80 -12.91 -5.21 10.24
N ALA A 81 -12.30 -4.84 11.35
CA ALA A 81 -12.56 -5.44 12.67
C ALA A 81 -13.98 -5.16 13.20
N LYS A 82 -14.50 -3.93 12.94
CA LYS A 82 -15.83 -3.53 13.43
C LYS A 82 -16.97 -3.91 12.49
N GLY A 83 -16.74 -3.79 11.19
CA GLY A 83 -17.79 -3.94 10.18
C GLY A 83 -17.63 -5.12 9.24
N GLY A 84 -16.39 -5.58 9.04
CA GLY A 84 -16.07 -6.54 7.98
C GLY A 84 -16.81 -7.87 8.10
N ARG A 85 -16.96 -8.42 9.30
CA ARG A 85 -17.70 -9.68 9.51
C ARG A 85 -19.18 -9.53 9.18
N ARG A 86 -19.84 -8.47 9.66
CA ARG A 86 -21.24 -8.17 9.33
C ARG A 86 -21.43 -7.87 7.84
N ALA A 87 -20.48 -7.18 7.23
CA ALA A 87 -20.50 -6.90 5.80
C ALA A 87 -20.35 -8.19 4.98
N ILE A 88 -19.48 -9.11 5.37
CA ILE A 88 -19.32 -10.41 4.71
C ILE A 88 -20.57 -11.27 4.90
N GLU A 89 -21.15 -11.34 6.09
CA GLU A 89 -22.37 -12.11 6.35
C GLU A 89 -23.56 -11.56 5.55
N ARG A 90 -23.69 -10.24 5.40
CA ARG A 90 -24.82 -9.59 4.73
C ARG A 90 -24.63 -9.39 3.23
N TRP A 91 -23.39 -9.12 2.80
CA TRP A 91 -23.05 -8.71 1.44
C TRP A 91 -21.99 -9.62 0.79
N GLY A 92 -21.57 -10.67 1.47
CA GLY A 92 -20.47 -11.55 1.03
C GLY A 92 -20.69 -12.14 -0.37
N THR A 93 -21.96 -12.40 -0.74
CA THR A 93 -22.34 -12.85 -2.09
C THR A 93 -22.04 -11.80 -3.17
N TYR A 94 -22.15 -10.51 -2.84
CA TYR A 94 -21.84 -9.39 -3.75
C TYR A 94 -20.34 -9.04 -3.76
N ILE A 95 -19.67 -9.22 -2.61
CA ILE A 95 -18.23 -8.93 -2.44
C ILE A 95 -17.37 -10.16 -2.84
N PHE A 96 -18.00 -11.27 -3.20
CA PHE A 96 -17.35 -12.55 -3.56
C PHE A 96 -16.47 -13.15 -2.45
N ILE A 97 -16.71 -12.82 -1.18
CA ILE A 97 -16.02 -13.37 -0.02
C ILE A 97 -16.96 -14.34 0.68
N ARG A 98 -16.52 -15.59 0.83
CA ARG A 98 -17.30 -16.64 1.49
C ARG A 98 -16.98 -16.71 2.99
N PRO A 99 -17.95 -17.08 3.85
CA PRO A 99 -17.69 -17.31 5.28
C PRO A 99 -16.56 -18.33 5.55
N ALA A 100 -16.39 -19.33 4.68
CA ALA A 100 -15.30 -20.29 4.76
C ALA A 100 -13.92 -19.66 4.58
N GLU A 101 -13.81 -18.62 3.78
CA GLU A 101 -12.54 -17.87 3.56
C GLU A 101 -12.19 -16.99 4.75
N LEU A 102 -13.20 -16.48 5.45
CA LEU A 102 -13.01 -15.80 6.72
C LEU A 102 -12.37 -16.74 7.75
N ALA A 103 -12.90 -17.97 7.89
CA ALA A 103 -12.34 -18.98 8.78
C ALA A 103 -10.91 -19.42 8.39
N GLN A 104 -10.58 -19.40 7.08
CA GLN A 104 -9.21 -19.65 6.62
C GLN A 104 -8.27 -18.48 7.00
N THR A 105 -8.74 -17.25 6.83
CA THR A 105 -8.00 -16.04 7.23
C THR A 105 -7.74 -16.03 8.73
N GLU A 106 -8.75 -16.30 9.55
CA GLU A 106 -8.61 -16.41 11.00
C GLU A 106 -7.56 -17.48 11.39
N ARG A 107 -7.61 -18.67 10.78
CA ARG A 107 -6.64 -19.76 10.98
C ARG A 107 -5.22 -19.35 10.54
N PHE A 108 -5.09 -18.67 9.41
CA PHE A 108 -3.81 -18.19 8.92
C PHE A 108 -3.17 -17.21 9.90
N PHE A 109 -3.93 -16.23 10.39
CA PHE A 109 -3.44 -15.28 11.38
C PHE A 109 -3.24 -15.90 12.77
N ALA A 110 -4.02 -16.91 13.14
CA ALA A 110 -3.80 -17.68 14.37
C ALA A 110 -2.47 -18.46 14.32
N ARG A 111 -2.10 -18.97 13.12
CA ARG A 111 -0.86 -19.75 12.94
C ARG A 111 0.38 -18.87 12.79
N TYR A 112 0.32 -17.84 11.95
CA TYR A 112 1.48 -17.01 11.59
C TYR A 112 1.53 -15.69 12.37
N GLY A 113 0.43 -15.29 12.96
CA GLY A 113 0.34 -14.10 13.81
C GLY A 113 0.87 -12.83 13.17
N ALA A 114 1.68 -12.12 13.90
CA ALA A 114 2.24 -10.84 13.50
C ALA A 114 3.26 -10.94 12.34
N MET A 115 3.92 -12.10 12.18
CA MET A 115 4.85 -12.33 11.07
C MET A 115 4.15 -12.26 9.70
N ALA A 116 2.89 -12.67 9.63
CA ALA A 116 2.10 -12.53 8.40
C ALA A 116 1.95 -11.06 7.98
N VAL A 117 1.76 -10.15 8.94
CA VAL A 117 1.69 -8.70 8.67
C VAL A 117 3.06 -8.20 8.23
N PHE A 118 4.12 -8.55 8.95
CA PHE A 118 5.49 -8.12 8.62
C PHE A 118 5.88 -8.52 7.19
N VAL A 119 5.78 -9.82 6.87
CA VAL A 119 6.12 -10.34 5.54
C VAL A 119 5.20 -9.75 4.46
N GLY A 120 3.89 -9.65 4.74
CA GLY A 120 2.93 -9.05 3.82
C GLY A 120 3.25 -7.58 3.51
N ARG A 121 3.85 -6.85 4.45
CA ARG A 121 4.29 -5.46 4.24
C ARG A 121 5.51 -5.31 3.35
N LEU A 122 6.34 -6.32 3.24
CA LEU A 122 7.49 -6.33 2.33
C LEU A 122 7.10 -6.65 0.88
N LEU A 123 5.87 -7.14 0.65
CA LEU A 123 5.38 -7.48 -0.68
C LEU A 123 4.58 -6.31 -1.27
N PRO A 124 4.92 -5.79 -2.45
CA PRO A 124 4.34 -4.57 -3.02
C PRO A 124 2.81 -4.56 -3.08
N VAL A 125 2.19 -5.63 -3.57
CA VAL A 125 0.73 -5.73 -3.73
C VAL A 125 0.04 -6.05 -2.40
N VAL A 126 0.63 -6.96 -1.61
CA VAL A 126 0.02 -7.46 -0.37
C VAL A 126 -0.01 -6.38 0.71
N ARG A 127 1.00 -5.50 0.74
CA ARG A 127 1.17 -4.46 1.78
C ARG A 127 -0.03 -3.53 1.92
N THR A 128 -0.71 -3.19 0.83
CA THR A 128 -1.87 -2.30 0.82
C THR A 128 -3.10 -2.98 1.43
N PHE A 129 -3.26 -4.28 1.19
CA PHE A 129 -4.48 -5.02 1.56
C PHE A 129 -4.37 -5.83 2.84
N ILE A 130 -3.15 -6.14 3.35
CA ILE A 130 -2.91 -7.02 4.51
C ILE A 130 -3.63 -6.54 5.79
N SER A 131 -3.90 -5.25 5.90
CA SER A 131 -4.58 -4.63 7.04
C SER A 131 -6.03 -5.10 7.18
N PHE A 132 -6.70 -5.36 6.04
CA PHE A 132 -8.09 -5.78 6.04
C PHE A 132 -8.26 -7.21 6.61
N PRO A 133 -7.57 -8.26 6.11
CA PRO A 133 -7.63 -9.59 6.71
C PRO A 133 -7.10 -9.64 8.14
N ALA A 134 -6.11 -8.83 8.52
CA ALA A 134 -5.65 -8.74 9.91
C ALA A 134 -6.75 -8.18 10.83
N GLY A 135 -7.51 -7.19 10.36
CA GLY A 135 -8.67 -6.65 11.07
C GLY A 135 -9.81 -7.66 11.20
N LEU A 136 -10.14 -8.40 10.13
CA LEU A 136 -11.13 -9.48 10.16
C LEU A 136 -10.78 -10.57 11.17
N ALA A 137 -9.51 -10.97 11.23
CA ALA A 137 -8.99 -11.93 12.18
C ALA A 137 -8.88 -11.38 13.62
N ARG A 138 -9.23 -10.11 13.86
CA ARG A 138 -9.15 -9.42 15.16
C ARG A 138 -7.80 -9.58 15.85
N MET A 139 -6.73 -9.48 15.08
CA MET A 139 -5.37 -9.53 15.62
C MET A 139 -5.18 -8.46 16.71
N PRO A 140 -4.39 -8.68 17.80
CA PRO A 140 -4.14 -7.65 18.79
C PRO A 140 -3.54 -6.38 18.17
N MET A 141 -4.21 -5.24 18.39
CA MET A 141 -3.93 -3.95 17.73
C MET A 141 -2.46 -3.51 17.89
N LEU A 142 -1.90 -3.64 19.10
CA LEU A 142 -0.52 -3.25 19.35
C LEU A 142 0.47 -4.08 18.51
N ARG A 143 0.26 -5.40 18.42
CA ARG A 143 1.09 -6.27 17.57
C ARG A 143 0.94 -5.88 16.10
N PHE A 144 -0.29 -5.64 15.66
CA PHE A 144 -0.54 -5.18 14.29
C PHE A 144 0.25 -3.90 13.97
N GLN A 145 0.18 -2.87 14.82
CA GLN A 145 0.86 -1.59 14.60
C GLN A 145 2.38 -1.74 14.59
N VAL A 146 2.97 -2.46 15.56
CA VAL A 146 4.42 -2.66 15.63
C VAL A 146 4.94 -3.35 14.37
N TYR A 147 4.31 -4.45 13.94
CA TYR A 147 4.78 -5.20 12.78
C TYR A 147 4.45 -4.48 11.45
N THR A 148 3.38 -3.69 11.42
CA THR A 148 3.10 -2.79 10.29
C THR A 148 4.19 -1.74 10.15
N PHE A 149 4.58 -1.09 11.24
CA PHE A 149 5.64 -0.09 11.22
C PHE A 149 6.98 -0.70 10.81
N LEU A 150 7.38 -1.80 11.46
CA LEU A 150 8.64 -2.49 11.17
C LEU A 150 8.72 -3.01 9.73
N GLY A 151 7.61 -3.48 9.16
CA GLY A 151 7.57 -3.94 7.77
C GLY A 151 7.52 -2.80 6.75
N SER A 152 6.85 -1.68 7.07
CA SER A 152 6.73 -0.54 6.16
C SER A 152 7.99 0.33 6.14
N TRP A 153 8.71 0.43 7.25
CA TRP A 153 9.88 1.29 7.37
C TRP A 153 11.02 0.94 6.40
N PRO A 154 11.46 -0.35 6.29
CA PRO A 154 12.49 -0.72 5.31
C PRO A 154 12.07 -0.46 3.86
N TRP A 155 10.79 -0.69 3.55
CA TRP A 155 10.23 -0.40 2.24
C TRP A 155 10.27 1.11 1.92
N CYS A 156 9.78 1.94 2.83
CA CYS A 156 9.83 3.39 2.69
C CYS A 156 11.28 3.91 2.57
N LEU A 157 12.19 3.33 3.37
CA LEU A 157 13.61 3.68 3.31
C LEU A 157 14.24 3.30 1.95
N ALA A 158 13.95 2.09 1.46
CA ALA A 158 14.47 1.64 0.17
C ALA A 158 14.02 2.55 -0.97
N LEU A 159 12.72 2.86 -1.05
CA LEU A 159 12.19 3.76 -2.07
C LEU A 159 12.73 5.20 -1.93
N ALA A 160 12.80 5.73 -0.71
CA ALA A 160 13.38 7.05 -0.47
C ALA A 160 14.87 7.07 -0.81
N TYR A 161 15.61 5.99 -0.51
CA TYR A 161 17.03 5.88 -0.88
C TYR A 161 17.22 5.85 -2.41
N VAL A 162 16.38 5.16 -3.14
CA VAL A 162 16.38 5.21 -4.62
C VAL A 162 16.21 6.66 -5.09
N GLY A 163 15.21 7.36 -4.59
CA GLY A 163 15.00 8.77 -4.93
C GLY A 163 16.16 9.69 -4.51
N TYR A 164 16.79 9.41 -3.38
CA TYR A 164 17.97 10.14 -2.89
C TYR A 164 19.18 9.99 -3.82
N VAL A 165 19.49 8.77 -4.24
CA VAL A 165 20.62 8.45 -5.14
C VAL A 165 20.36 9.01 -6.55
N LEU A 166 19.13 8.88 -7.04
CA LEU A 166 18.72 9.38 -8.35
C LEU A 166 18.48 10.88 -8.35
N GLY A 167 18.31 11.49 -7.19
CA GLY A 167 17.81 12.85 -7.03
C GLY A 167 18.61 13.93 -7.74
N LYS A 168 19.93 13.77 -7.88
CA LYS A 168 20.78 14.68 -8.66
C LYS A 168 20.70 14.42 -10.17
N ARG A 169 20.15 13.28 -10.59
CA ARG A 169 20.02 12.86 -12.00
C ARG A 169 18.58 12.88 -12.50
N TRP A 170 17.62 13.09 -11.60
CA TRP A 170 16.18 13.04 -11.91
C TRP A 170 15.75 14.05 -12.99
N ASP A 171 16.33 15.24 -12.99
CA ASP A 171 16.04 16.27 -14.00
C ASP A 171 16.79 16.06 -15.32
N SER A 172 17.85 15.24 -15.32
CA SER A 172 18.76 15.13 -16.46
C SER A 172 18.61 13.85 -17.27
N ASP A 173 17.90 12.83 -16.78
CA ASP A 173 17.90 11.52 -17.45
C ASP A 173 16.48 11.04 -17.82
N PRO A 174 16.09 11.18 -19.13
CA PRO A 174 14.78 10.73 -19.62
C PRO A 174 14.56 9.22 -19.45
N THR A 175 15.64 8.44 -19.39
CA THR A 175 15.61 6.98 -19.28
C THR A 175 15.09 6.55 -17.92
N LEU A 176 15.42 7.29 -16.85
CA LEU A 176 14.92 7.02 -15.50
C LEU A 176 13.42 7.27 -15.40
N ARG A 177 12.91 8.34 -16.02
CA ARG A 177 11.47 8.63 -16.08
C ARG A 177 10.70 7.51 -16.79
N SER A 178 11.23 7.01 -17.91
CA SER A 178 10.60 5.90 -18.65
C SER A 178 10.62 4.58 -17.86
N LEU A 179 11.69 4.33 -17.11
CA LEU A 179 11.82 3.14 -16.27
C LEU A 179 10.76 3.12 -15.14
N PHE A 180 10.57 4.24 -14.46
CA PHE A 180 9.52 4.35 -13.42
C PHE A 180 8.11 4.20 -14.01
N HIS A 181 7.82 4.79 -15.17
CA HIS A 181 6.55 4.58 -15.86
C HIS A 181 6.33 3.11 -16.26
N GLN A 182 7.38 2.38 -16.62
CA GLN A 182 7.27 0.95 -16.91
C GLN A 182 7.00 0.12 -15.64
N PHE A 183 7.62 0.44 -14.52
CA PHE A 183 7.34 -0.22 -13.23
C PHE A 183 5.91 0.04 -12.76
N ASP A 184 5.42 1.28 -12.85
CA ASP A 184 4.03 1.62 -12.53
C ASP A 184 3.05 0.86 -13.43
N ALA A 185 3.31 0.79 -14.74
CA ALA A 185 2.48 0.05 -15.67
C ALA A 185 2.46 -1.46 -15.35
N VAL A 186 3.60 -2.06 -14.99
CA VAL A 186 3.69 -3.47 -14.61
C VAL A 186 2.93 -3.74 -13.32
N ILE A 187 3.03 -2.87 -12.31
CA ILE A 187 2.30 -3.03 -11.04
C ILE A 187 0.80 -2.92 -11.27
N VAL A 188 0.36 -1.93 -12.05
CA VAL A 188 -1.07 -1.76 -12.38
C VAL A 188 -1.58 -2.93 -13.21
N LEU A 189 -0.83 -3.39 -14.22
CA LEU A 189 -1.19 -4.57 -15.01
C LEU A 189 -1.26 -5.84 -14.14
N ALA A 190 -0.33 -6.01 -13.22
CA ALA A 190 -0.34 -7.14 -12.28
C ALA A 190 -1.57 -7.08 -11.36
N LEU A 191 -1.95 -5.89 -10.88
CA LEU A 191 -3.17 -5.68 -10.08
C LEU A 191 -4.44 -5.95 -10.89
N LEU A 192 -4.51 -5.44 -12.12
CA LEU A 192 -5.66 -5.68 -13.02
C LEU A 192 -5.76 -7.15 -13.39
N PHE A 193 -4.62 -7.81 -13.67
CA PHE A 193 -4.56 -9.24 -13.96
C PHE A 193 -4.98 -10.08 -12.74
N ALA A 194 -4.48 -9.76 -11.54
CA ALA A 194 -4.87 -10.44 -10.32
C ALA A 194 -6.36 -10.26 -10.01
N CYS A 195 -6.89 -9.06 -10.20
CA CYS A 195 -8.31 -8.76 -10.02
C CYS A 195 -9.17 -9.46 -11.07
N GLY A 196 -8.76 -9.42 -12.35
CA GLY A 196 -9.42 -10.12 -13.46
C GLY A 196 -9.40 -11.64 -13.29
N TRP A 197 -8.25 -12.20 -12.89
CA TRP A 197 -8.09 -13.62 -12.57
C TRP A 197 -8.99 -14.03 -11.41
N PHE A 198 -9.05 -13.23 -10.34
CA PHE A 198 -9.89 -13.47 -9.18
C PHE A 198 -11.38 -13.49 -9.57
N VAL A 199 -11.85 -12.49 -10.31
CA VAL A 199 -13.23 -12.41 -10.80
C VAL A 199 -13.55 -13.56 -11.76
N TRP A 200 -12.63 -13.90 -12.68
CA TRP A 200 -12.82 -14.98 -13.65
C TRP A 200 -12.84 -16.37 -12.98
N SER A 201 -11.91 -16.63 -12.09
CA SER A 201 -11.85 -17.85 -11.30
C SER A 201 -13.15 -18.07 -10.50
N ARG A 202 -13.69 -16.99 -9.94
CA ARG A 202 -14.95 -17.01 -9.19
C ARG A 202 -16.19 -17.21 -10.06
N ARG A 203 -16.19 -16.68 -11.28
CA ARG A 203 -17.29 -16.92 -12.23
C ARG A 203 -17.34 -18.37 -12.70
N ARG A 204 -16.19 -19.00 -12.94
CA ARG A 204 -16.12 -20.42 -13.31
C ARG A 204 -16.66 -21.36 -12.24
N GLU A 205 -16.44 -21.07 -10.96
CA GLU A 205 -16.99 -21.89 -9.87
C GLU A 205 -18.51 -21.78 -9.73
N LYS A 206 -19.12 -20.66 -10.18
CA LYS A 206 -20.57 -20.45 -10.13
C LYS A 206 -21.32 -21.28 -11.19
N HIS A 207 -20.66 -21.62 -12.30
CA HIS A 207 -21.24 -22.44 -13.39
C HIS A 207 -21.04 -23.97 -13.18
N ARG A 208 -20.34 -24.37 -12.11
CA ARG A 208 -20.09 -25.79 -11.81
C ARG A 208 -21.00 -26.35 -10.70
N LYS A 209 -21.92 -25.57 -10.20
CA LYS A 209 -23.02 -26.00 -9.30
C LYS A 209 -24.36 -25.77 -9.95
#